data_71b6facf14408f9d5a0f7ed66a41870a
#
_entry.id   71b6facf14408f9d5a0f7ed66a41870a
#
_cell.length_a   1.000
_cell.length_b   1.000
_cell.length_c   1.000
_cell.angle_alpha   90.00
_cell.angle_beta   90.00
_cell.angle_gamma   90.00
#
_symmetry.space_group_name_H-M   'P 1'
#
loop_
_entity.id
_entity.type
_entity.pdbx_description
1 polymer ?
#
loop_
_entity_poly.entity_id
_entity_poly.type
_entity_poly.pdbx_seq_one_letter_code
_entity_poly.pdbx_strand_id
1 'polypeptide(L)'
;NTIGNYLVPEAKAVASGEFAAAAPKKAMAKGKSAAGGNALTLLASASADGGKKAFKKCKSCHSTKKGGKNKVGPNLWGVVGKAKASVAGFKYSGALKGLGGNWSYKDLDAFLTKPKAFAKGTKMTFAGVKSPADRAALLAYLRSLSGSPQPLP
;
A
#
# COMPACT_ATOMS: atom_id res chain seq x y z
N ASN A 1 61.81 29.13 -26.29
CA ASN A 1 60.35 29.15 -26.13
C ASN A 1 59.80 27.74 -26.20
N THR A 2 59.71 27.10 -25.08
CA THR A 2 59.32 25.70 -24.93
C THR A 2 57.85 25.66 -24.63
N ILE A 3 57.05 25.16 -25.54
CA ILE A 3 55.63 24.94 -25.34
C ILE A 3 55.48 23.55 -24.77
N GLY A 4 55.10 23.48 -23.49
CA GLY A 4 54.87 22.24 -22.81
C GLY A 4 53.65 21.49 -23.37
N ASN A 5 53.90 20.28 -23.82
CA ASN A 5 52.86 19.34 -24.24
C ASN A 5 52.16 18.80 -22.97
N TYR A 6 50.95 19.21 -22.72
CA TYR A 6 50.10 18.59 -21.74
C TYR A 6 49.39 17.38 -22.39
N LEU A 7 49.92 16.21 -22.11
CA LEU A 7 49.27 14.96 -22.46
C LEU A 7 48.05 14.74 -21.54
N VAL A 8 46.90 14.88 -22.08
CA VAL A 8 45.67 14.46 -21.43
C VAL A 8 45.56 12.93 -21.55
N PRO A 9 45.49 12.17 -20.48
CA PRO A 9 45.29 10.73 -20.61
C PRO A 9 43.88 10.46 -21.13
N GLU A 10 43.80 9.76 -22.25
CA GLU A 10 42.57 9.22 -22.79
C GLU A 10 41.87 8.33 -21.76
N ALA A 11 40.68 8.73 -21.35
CA ALA A 11 39.82 7.86 -20.60
C ALA A 11 39.40 6.66 -21.47
N LYS A 12 39.90 5.47 -21.10
CA LYS A 12 39.45 4.22 -21.68
C LYS A 12 37.96 4.12 -21.48
N ALA A 13 37.22 4.09 -22.57
CA ALA A 13 35.82 3.70 -22.57
C ALA A 13 35.69 2.30 -21.97
N VAL A 14 35.12 2.24 -20.80
CA VAL A 14 34.65 0.98 -20.23
C VAL A 14 33.44 0.53 -21.04
N ALA A 15 33.61 -0.62 -21.67
CA ALA A 15 32.58 -1.28 -22.44
C ALA A 15 31.30 -1.34 -21.64
N SER A 16 30.22 -0.90 -22.27
CA SER A 16 28.85 -1.07 -21.86
C SER A 16 28.58 -2.52 -21.56
N GLY A 17 28.60 -2.86 -20.27
CA GLY A 17 28.01 -4.11 -19.79
C GLY A 17 26.52 -4.04 -19.99
N GLU A 18 26.07 -4.89 -20.87
CA GLU A 18 24.70 -5.18 -21.18
C GLU A 18 24.00 -5.64 -19.90
N PHE A 19 23.31 -4.73 -19.24
CA PHE A 19 22.33 -5.13 -18.21
C PHE A 19 21.11 -5.67 -18.91
N ALA A 20 21.15 -6.95 -19.23
CA ALA A 20 19.94 -7.68 -19.52
C ALA A 20 19.05 -7.59 -18.30
N ALA A 21 18.04 -6.75 -18.36
CA ALA A 21 16.97 -6.72 -17.39
C ALA A 21 16.20 -8.04 -17.52
N ALA A 22 16.63 -9.03 -16.75
CA ALA A 22 15.81 -10.20 -16.49
C ALA A 22 14.61 -9.73 -15.69
N ALA A 23 13.45 -9.66 -16.33
CA ALA A 23 12.20 -9.47 -15.64
C ALA A 23 12.07 -10.55 -14.56
N PRO A 24 11.77 -10.21 -13.32
CA PRO A 24 11.56 -11.23 -12.31
C PRO A 24 10.32 -12.02 -12.69
N LYS A 25 10.55 -13.26 -13.09
CA LYS A 25 9.49 -14.26 -13.23
C LYS A 25 8.73 -14.29 -11.91
N LYS A 26 7.40 -14.19 -12.02
CA LYS A 26 6.45 -14.35 -10.92
C LYS A 26 6.85 -15.53 -10.02
N ALA A 27 7.54 -15.23 -8.95
CA ALA A 27 7.63 -16.15 -7.85
C ALA A 27 6.29 -16.07 -7.10
N MET A 28 5.36 -16.93 -7.42
CA MET A 28 4.27 -17.25 -6.52
C MET A 28 4.87 -18.05 -5.37
N ALA A 29 5.47 -17.36 -4.43
CA ALA A 29 5.81 -17.97 -3.17
C ALA A 29 4.51 -18.22 -2.42
N LYS A 30 4.01 -19.44 -2.46
CA LYS A 30 3.18 -20.00 -1.40
C LYS A 30 4.06 -20.16 -0.16
N GLY A 31 4.55 -19.06 0.37
CA GLY A 31 5.18 -19.04 1.67
C GLY A 31 4.08 -18.88 2.71
N LYS A 32 3.96 -19.81 3.63
CA LYS A 32 3.33 -19.57 4.92
C LYS A 32 4.07 -18.41 5.56
N SER A 33 3.58 -17.19 5.30
CA SER A 33 4.10 -15.99 5.92
C SER A 33 3.73 -16.04 7.38
N ALA A 34 4.73 -16.01 8.25
CA ALA A 34 4.55 -15.97 9.68
C ALA A 34 3.56 -14.87 10.07
N ALA A 35 2.57 -15.20 10.88
CA ALA A 35 1.65 -14.24 11.44
C ALA A 35 2.44 -13.21 12.26
N GLY A 36 2.56 -11.97 11.77
CA GLY A 36 3.25 -10.90 12.47
C GLY A 36 4.26 -10.10 11.65
N GLY A 37 4.52 -10.47 10.39
CA GLY A 37 5.39 -9.69 9.50
C GLY A 37 4.82 -8.32 9.16
N ASN A 38 5.72 -7.36 8.91
CA ASN A 38 5.36 -6.00 8.51
C ASN A 38 5.06 -5.93 7.01
N ALA A 39 3.81 -5.62 6.66
CA ALA A 39 3.40 -5.48 5.26
C ALA A 39 4.09 -4.29 4.56
N LEU A 40 4.56 -3.31 5.32
CA LEU A 40 5.20 -2.11 4.75
C LEU A 40 6.49 -2.44 4.02
N THR A 41 7.26 -3.41 4.50
CA THR A 41 8.50 -3.86 3.84
C THR A 41 8.25 -4.53 2.48
N LEU A 42 7.05 -5.07 2.30
CA LEU A 42 6.62 -5.75 1.07
C LEU A 42 5.87 -4.82 0.11
N LEU A 43 5.49 -3.64 0.58
CA LEU A 43 4.57 -2.76 -0.14
C LEU A 43 5.14 -2.28 -1.48
N ALA A 44 6.44 -1.97 -1.53
CA ALA A 44 7.09 -1.48 -2.75
C ALA A 44 7.06 -2.48 -3.91
N SER A 45 7.07 -3.78 -3.60
CA SER A 45 6.99 -4.87 -4.58
C SER A 45 5.61 -5.49 -4.71
N ALA A 46 4.64 -5.02 -3.93
CA ALA A 46 3.30 -5.59 -3.90
C ALA A 46 2.49 -5.20 -5.14
N SER A 47 1.71 -6.16 -5.65
CA SER A 47 0.85 -5.95 -6.81
C SER A 47 -0.53 -5.44 -6.40
N ALA A 48 -0.97 -4.33 -7.01
CA ALA A 48 -2.33 -3.83 -6.85
C ALA A 48 -3.39 -4.83 -7.36
N ASP A 49 -3.07 -5.63 -8.38
CA ASP A 49 -3.96 -6.69 -8.88
C ASP A 49 -4.14 -7.81 -7.85
N GLY A 50 -3.07 -8.18 -7.15
CA GLY A 50 -3.15 -9.07 -5.99
C GLY A 50 -4.03 -8.49 -4.89
N GLY A 51 -3.90 -7.21 -4.63
CA GLY A 51 -4.71 -6.46 -3.68
C GLY A 51 -6.19 -6.41 -4.06
N LYS A 52 -6.48 -6.27 -5.35
CA LYS A 52 -7.86 -6.34 -5.87
C LYS A 52 -8.52 -7.69 -5.59
N LYS A 53 -7.75 -8.78 -5.68
CA LYS A 53 -8.23 -10.12 -5.31
C LYS A 53 -8.50 -10.21 -3.80
N ALA A 54 -7.58 -9.74 -2.97
CA ALA A 54 -7.75 -9.69 -1.52
C ALA A 54 -8.95 -8.81 -1.12
N PHE A 55 -9.21 -7.73 -1.85
CA PHE A 55 -10.32 -6.80 -1.62
C PHE A 55 -11.71 -7.43 -1.81
N LYS A 56 -11.82 -8.59 -2.44
CA LYS A 56 -13.12 -9.28 -2.58
C LYS A 56 -13.84 -9.45 -1.25
N LYS A 57 -13.11 -9.65 -0.17
CA LYS A 57 -13.66 -9.74 1.20
C LYS A 57 -14.23 -8.42 1.72
N CYS A 58 -13.83 -7.31 1.18
CA CYS A 58 -14.23 -5.96 1.59
C CYS A 58 -15.35 -5.38 0.71
N LYS A 59 -15.47 -5.89 -0.50
CA LYS A 59 -16.36 -5.37 -1.56
C LYS A 59 -17.85 -5.41 -1.18
N SER A 60 -18.27 -6.35 -0.34
CA SER A 60 -19.64 -6.44 0.14
C SER A 60 -20.03 -5.23 0.98
N CYS A 61 -19.09 -4.66 1.72
CA CYS A 61 -19.31 -3.56 2.66
C CYS A 61 -18.76 -2.21 2.20
N HIS A 62 -17.82 -2.19 1.28
CA HIS A 62 -17.17 -0.97 0.82
C HIS A 62 -17.28 -0.76 -0.69
N SER A 63 -17.51 0.48 -1.12
CA SER A 63 -17.35 0.90 -2.51
C SER A 63 -15.97 1.54 -2.73
N THR A 64 -15.54 1.55 -3.98
CA THR A 64 -14.19 2.04 -4.36
C THR A 64 -14.21 3.08 -5.49
N LYS A 65 -15.39 3.41 -6.00
CA LYS A 65 -15.51 4.41 -7.07
C LYS A 65 -15.41 5.82 -6.51
N LYS A 66 -14.73 6.72 -7.23
CA LYS A 66 -14.72 8.15 -6.92
C LYS A 66 -16.16 8.67 -6.88
N GLY A 67 -16.52 9.33 -5.77
CA GLY A 67 -17.89 9.83 -5.55
C GLY A 67 -18.94 8.74 -5.37
N GLY A 68 -18.55 7.48 -5.22
CA GLY A 68 -19.45 6.37 -5.00
C GLY A 68 -20.15 6.44 -3.64
N LYS A 69 -21.32 5.79 -3.55
CA LYS A 69 -22.11 5.76 -2.34
C LYS A 69 -21.43 4.96 -1.22
N ASN A 70 -21.66 5.38 0.02
CA ASN A 70 -21.35 4.54 1.17
C ASN A 70 -22.27 3.31 1.19
N LYS A 71 -21.76 2.22 1.73
CA LYS A 71 -22.49 0.98 1.95
C LYS A 71 -22.58 0.72 3.46
N VAL A 72 -22.45 -0.53 3.87
CA VAL A 72 -22.30 -0.89 5.30
C VAL A 72 -21.06 -0.22 5.88
N GLY A 73 -19.99 -0.11 5.09
CA GLY A 73 -18.80 0.70 5.37
C GLY A 73 -18.71 1.93 4.47
N PRO A 74 -17.77 2.85 4.78
CA PRO A 74 -17.56 4.04 3.97
C PRO A 74 -16.95 3.72 2.62
N ASN A 75 -17.13 4.65 1.65
CA ASN A 75 -16.39 4.62 0.39
C ASN A 75 -14.88 4.73 0.66
N LEU A 76 -14.08 3.90 -0.01
CA LEU A 76 -12.63 3.82 0.21
C LEU A 76 -11.80 4.56 -0.85
N TRP A 77 -12.43 5.30 -1.76
CA TRP A 77 -11.68 6.12 -2.70
C TRP A 77 -10.83 7.15 -1.98
N GLY A 78 -9.53 7.16 -2.27
CA GLY A 78 -8.58 8.08 -1.66
C GLY A 78 -8.32 7.84 -0.17
N VAL A 79 -8.60 6.65 0.35
CA VAL A 79 -8.48 6.35 1.79
C VAL A 79 -7.07 6.51 2.33
N VAL A 80 -6.04 6.17 1.54
CA VAL A 80 -4.64 6.35 1.94
C VAL A 80 -4.32 7.83 2.04
N GLY A 81 -3.89 8.26 3.20
CA GLY A 81 -3.60 9.66 3.50
C GLY A 81 -4.81 10.52 3.87
N LYS A 82 -6.02 9.97 3.78
CA LYS A 82 -7.25 10.69 4.16
C LYS A 82 -7.40 10.75 5.68
N ALA A 83 -8.00 11.84 6.17
CA ALA A 83 -8.34 11.93 7.59
C ALA A 83 -9.27 10.79 8.01
N LYS A 84 -8.98 10.19 9.17
CA LYS A 84 -9.82 9.11 9.71
C LYS A 84 -11.21 9.62 10.02
N ALA A 85 -12.21 8.78 9.81
CA ALA A 85 -13.61 9.11 10.05
C ALA A 85 -14.10 10.38 9.33
N SER A 86 -13.61 10.67 8.12
CA SER A 86 -13.89 11.92 7.39
C SER A 86 -14.78 11.77 6.16
N VAL A 87 -15.19 10.55 5.79
CA VAL A 87 -16.07 10.38 4.62
C VAL A 87 -17.45 10.96 4.92
N ALA A 88 -17.89 11.88 4.06
CA ALA A 88 -19.18 12.56 4.21
C ALA A 88 -20.34 11.55 4.19
N GLY A 89 -21.35 11.79 5.02
CA GLY A 89 -22.58 10.98 5.07
C GLY A 89 -22.43 9.60 5.69
N PHE A 90 -21.25 9.22 6.18
CA PHE A 90 -21.05 7.94 6.87
C PHE A 90 -21.06 8.12 8.39
N LYS A 91 -21.81 7.27 9.07
CA LYS A 91 -21.89 7.26 10.55
C LYS A 91 -20.80 6.33 11.12
N TYR A 92 -19.65 6.90 11.44
CA TYR A 92 -18.56 6.17 12.07
C TYR A 92 -18.84 5.79 13.52
N SER A 93 -18.19 4.72 13.98
CA SER A 93 -18.15 4.40 15.42
C SER A 93 -17.42 5.48 16.20
N GLY A 94 -17.74 5.61 17.46
CA GLY A 94 -16.98 6.49 18.38
C GLY A 94 -15.51 6.12 18.45
N ALA A 95 -15.20 4.82 18.35
CA ALA A 95 -13.83 4.31 18.31
C ALA A 95 -13.03 4.90 17.15
N LEU A 96 -13.57 4.92 15.93
CA LEU A 96 -12.88 5.49 14.77
C LEU A 96 -12.80 7.01 14.83
N LYS A 97 -13.84 7.67 15.28
CA LYS A 97 -13.84 9.14 15.47
C LYS A 97 -12.78 9.60 16.47
N GLY A 98 -12.54 8.80 17.52
CA GLY A 98 -11.57 9.11 18.56
C GLY A 98 -10.12 8.88 18.19
N LEU A 99 -9.81 8.19 17.08
CA LEU A 99 -8.43 7.91 16.67
C LEU A 99 -7.68 9.17 16.22
N GLY A 100 -8.34 10.08 15.52
CA GLY A 100 -7.70 11.27 14.94
C GLY A 100 -6.65 10.96 13.87
N GLY A 101 -6.08 11.99 13.28
CA GLY A 101 -5.03 11.89 12.27
C GLY A 101 -5.52 11.29 10.94
N ASN A 102 -4.57 11.01 10.07
CA ASN A 102 -4.81 10.48 8.74
C ASN A 102 -4.49 8.98 8.66
N TRP A 103 -5.07 8.30 7.68
CA TRP A 103 -4.75 6.92 7.38
C TRP A 103 -3.37 6.80 6.72
N SER A 104 -2.33 6.61 7.53
CA SER A 104 -1.01 6.22 7.04
C SER A 104 -0.99 4.75 6.63
N TYR A 105 0.02 4.36 5.84
CA TYR A 105 0.22 2.93 5.54
C TYR A 105 0.39 2.10 6.81
N LYS A 106 1.10 2.62 7.79
CA LYS A 106 1.30 1.96 9.09
C LYS A 106 -0.01 1.73 9.82
N ASP A 107 -0.86 2.74 9.89
CA ASP A 107 -2.15 2.64 10.56
C ASP A 107 -3.11 1.71 9.82
N LEU A 108 -3.12 1.77 8.48
CA LEU A 108 -3.89 0.85 7.67
C LEU A 108 -3.43 -0.60 7.83
N ASP A 109 -2.12 -0.84 7.87
CA ASP A 109 -1.57 -2.19 8.12
C ASP A 109 -2.02 -2.72 9.48
N ALA A 110 -1.90 -1.94 10.53
CA ALA A 110 -2.32 -2.31 11.87
C ALA A 110 -3.85 -2.54 11.95
N PHE A 111 -4.63 -1.65 11.36
CA PHE A 111 -6.09 -1.80 11.32
C PHE A 111 -6.54 -3.03 10.54
N LEU A 112 -5.95 -3.27 9.36
CA LEU A 112 -6.28 -4.43 8.54
C LEU A 112 -5.79 -5.75 9.13
N THR A 113 -4.77 -5.72 9.96
CA THR A 113 -4.32 -6.90 10.70
C THR A 113 -5.38 -7.39 11.68
N LYS A 114 -5.95 -6.48 12.46
CA LYS A 114 -7.01 -6.79 13.43
C LYS A 114 -7.81 -5.51 13.76
N PRO A 115 -8.89 -5.23 12.99
CA PRO A 115 -9.65 -3.99 13.16
C PRO A 115 -10.12 -3.73 14.59
N LYS A 116 -10.64 -4.74 15.28
CA LYS A 116 -11.13 -4.60 16.67
C LYS A 116 -10.04 -4.35 17.69
N ALA A 117 -8.80 -4.75 17.41
CA ALA A 117 -7.68 -4.47 18.30
C ALA A 117 -7.16 -3.05 18.11
N PHE A 118 -7.14 -2.56 16.88
CA PHE A 118 -6.72 -1.20 16.55
C PHE A 118 -7.76 -0.15 16.97
N ALA A 119 -9.02 -0.43 16.75
CA ALA A 119 -10.14 0.45 17.08
C ALA A 119 -11.19 -0.33 17.89
N LYS A 120 -11.00 -0.43 19.20
CA LYS A 120 -11.94 -1.11 20.12
C LYS A 120 -13.32 -0.46 20.02
N GLY A 121 -14.33 -1.24 19.70
CA GLY A 121 -15.69 -0.73 19.48
C GLY A 121 -16.00 -0.33 18.06
N THR A 122 -15.10 -0.60 17.10
CA THR A 122 -15.42 -0.42 15.68
C THR A 122 -16.66 -1.24 15.26
N LYS A 123 -17.48 -0.65 14.44
CA LYS A 123 -18.64 -1.33 13.82
C LYS A 123 -18.23 -2.37 12.77
N MET A 124 -17.00 -2.33 12.29
CA MET A 124 -16.47 -3.27 11.33
C MET A 124 -16.31 -4.65 11.96
N THR A 125 -17.02 -5.63 11.44
CA THR A 125 -17.01 -7.01 11.99
C THR A 125 -15.92 -7.90 11.40
N PHE A 126 -15.16 -7.39 10.44
CA PHE A 126 -14.11 -8.13 9.75
C PHE A 126 -12.98 -8.56 10.70
N ALA A 127 -12.58 -9.82 10.59
CA ALA A 127 -11.59 -10.42 11.51
C ALA A 127 -10.15 -9.93 11.24
N GLY A 128 -9.87 -9.43 10.06
CA GLY A 128 -8.55 -8.96 9.63
C GLY A 128 -7.88 -9.85 8.59
N VAL A 129 -6.77 -9.37 8.05
CA VAL A 129 -5.92 -10.07 7.07
C VAL A 129 -4.63 -10.47 7.77
N LYS A 130 -4.43 -11.75 8.03
CA LYS A 130 -3.27 -12.25 8.78
C LYS A 130 -1.97 -12.24 7.97
N SER A 131 -2.05 -12.53 6.67
CA SER A 131 -0.89 -12.59 5.78
C SER A 131 -0.32 -11.19 5.52
N PRO A 132 0.96 -10.92 5.85
CA PRO A 132 1.61 -9.65 5.51
C PRO A 132 1.67 -9.38 4.01
N ALA A 133 1.87 -10.42 3.20
CA ALA A 133 1.88 -10.30 1.74
C ALA A 133 0.51 -9.87 1.19
N ASP A 134 -0.57 -10.44 1.70
CA ASP A 134 -1.93 -10.05 1.31
C ASP A 134 -2.27 -8.64 1.77
N ARG A 135 -1.82 -8.24 2.97
CA ARG A 135 -1.98 -6.86 3.43
C ARG A 135 -1.20 -5.87 2.58
N ALA A 136 0.05 -6.19 2.24
CA ALA A 136 0.85 -5.35 1.35
C ALA A 136 0.19 -5.17 -0.02
N ALA A 137 -0.30 -6.24 -0.62
CA ALA A 137 -1.05 -6.20 -1.87
C ALA A 137 -2.34 -5.37 -1.73
N LEU A 138 -3.05 -5.55 -0.64
CA LEU A 138 -4.28 -4.78 -0.35
C LEU A 138 -3.96 -3.29 -0.18
N LEU A 139 -2.89 -2.93 0.51
CA LEU A 139 -2.44 -1.55 0.65
C LEU A 139 -2.04 -0.94 -0.71
N ALA A 140 -1.37 -1.71 -1.57
CA ALA A 140 -1.05 -1.28 -2.93
C ALA A 140 -2.32 -1.01 -3.76
N TYR A 141 -3.33 -1.85 -3.62
CA TYR A 141 -4.62 -1.64 -4.25
C TYR A 141 -5.34 -0.40 -3.71
N LEU A 142 -5.41 -0.23 -2.40
CA LEU A 142 -6.01 0.95 -1.77
C LEU A 142 -5.30 2.24 -2.18
N ARG A 143 -3.97 2.20 -2.29
CA ARG A 143 -3.17 3.32 -2.82
C ARG A 143 -3.58 3.68 -4.25
N SER A 144 -3.86 2.71 -5.09
CA SER A 144 -4.29 2.92 -6.47
C SER A 144 -5.69 3.56 -6.59
N LEU A 145 -6.50 3.51 -5.53
CA LEU A 145 -7.81 4.14 -5.46
C LEU A 145 -7.68 5.65 -5.16
N SER A 146 -6.98 6.37 -6.01
CA SER A 146 -6.76 7.81 -5.83
C SER A 146 -6.41 8.46 -7.16
N GLY A 147 -6.80 9.71 -7.32
CA GLY A 147 -6.31 10.56 -8.41
C GLY A 147 -4.88 11.07 -8.17
N SER A 148 -4.41 11.03 -6.92
CA SER A 148 -3.07 11.42 -6.50
C SER A 148 -2.54 10.41 -5.46
N PRO A 149 -2.04 9.24 -5.90
CA PRO A 149 -1.57 8.21 -4.97
C PRO A 149 -0.47 8.74 -4.05
N GLN A 150 -0.59 8.45 -2.76
CA GLN A 150 0.43 8.81 -1.78
C GLN A 150 1.77 8.14 -2.10
N PRO A 151 2.90 8.81 -1.86
CA PRO A 151 4.21 8.17 -1.98
C PRO A 151 4.29 6.92 -1.10
N LEU A 152 5.13 5.98 -1.50
CA LEU A 152 5.43 4.80 -0.67
C LEU A 152 6.21 5.21 0.58
N PRO A 153 6.05 4.49 1.70
CA PRO A 153 6.77 4.76 2.93
C PRO A 153 8.27 4.46 2.81
#